data_0a8e3b38b38ae8914df1843a8274931c
#
_entry.id   0a8e3b38b38ae8914df1843a8274931c
#
_cell.length_a   1.000
_cell.length_b   1.000
_cell.length_c   1.000
_cell.angle_alpha   90.00
_cell.angle_beta   90.00
_cell.angle_gamma   90.00
#
_symmetry.space_group_name_H-M   'P 1'
#
loop_
_entity.id
_entity.type
_entity.pdbx_description
1 polymer ?
#
loop_
_entity_poly.entity_id
_entity_poly.type
_entity_poly.pdbx_seq_one_letter_code
_entity_poly.pdbx_strand_id
1 'polypeptide(L)'
;TFADIGGSFSIAVEKGTMAIDAFPATASATAKQLDAASQTISLDKVVSTDPPYYDNIGYADLSDFFYVWLRRSLRPVFPGLFSTMAVPKAEELVATPYRHGSKAKAETFFLNGMTQAMHRLAEQAHPSFPVTIYYAFKQAESDGADGTTNTGWDTFLAAVIEAGFAISGTWPVRTEGSGRMIAMGTNALASSIVLVCRPRPANAPTATRRDFVTALKA
;
A
#
# COMPACT_ATOMS: atom_id res chain seq x y z
N THR A 1 -0.98 -0.19 -29.82
CA THR A 1 -0.96 -0.47 -31.27
C THR A 1 -2.36 -0.84 -31.73
N PHE A 2 -2.68 -0.59 -33.01
CA PHE A 2 -3.96 -0.98 -33.66
C PHE A 2 -3.84 -2.33 -34.37
N ALA A 3 -2.72 -3.04 -34.19
CA ALA A 3 -2.53 -4.38 -34.76
C ALA A 3 -3.18 -5.44 -33.86
N ASP A 4 -3.61 -6.55 -34.46
CA ASP A 4 -4.19 -7.71 -33.75
C ASP A 4 -3.11 -8.57 -33.08
N ILE A 5 -2.50 -7.99 -32.06
CA ILE A 5 -1.49 -8.64 -31.21
C ILE A 5 -1.89 -8.51 -29.74
N GLY A 6 -1.38 -9.40 -28.90
CA GLY A 6 -1.58 -9.32 -27.46
C GLY A 6 -1.21 -7.94 -26.92
N GLY A 7 -2.13 -7.29 -26.18
CA GLY A 7 -1.98 -5.92 -25.69
C GLY A 7 -2.38 -4.82 -26.66
N SER A 8 -3.04 -5.15 -27.78
CA SER A 8 -3.63 -4.14 -28.69
C SER A 8 -4.79 -3.40 -28.02
N PHE A 9 -5.09 -2.20 -28.52
CA PHE A 9 -6.22 -1.40 -28.04
C PHE A 9 -7.54 -2.15 -28.12
N SER A 10 -7.81 -2.84 -29.24
CA SER A 10 -9.04 -3.61 -29.46
C SER A 10 -9.22 -4.70 -28.43
N ILE A 11 -8.16 -5.49 -28.17
CA ILE A 11 -8.19 -6.55 -27.14
C ILE A 11 -8.37 -5.96 -25.73
N ALA A 12 -7.77 -4.81 -25.41
CA ALA A 12 -7.96 -4.15 -24.12
C ALA A 12 -9.41 -3.68 -23.92
N VAL A 13 -10.03 -3.12 -24.95
CA VAL A 13 -11.46 -2.74 -24.93
C VAL A 13 -12.36 -3.96 -24.78
N GLU A 14 -12.14 -5.01 -25.58
CA GLU A 14 -12.90 -6.26 -25.50
C GLU A 14 -12.85 -6.88 -24.11
N LYS A 15 -11.65 -7.02 -23.54
CA LYS A 15 -11.48 -7.55 -22.18
C LYS A 15 -12.15 -6.67 -21.12
N GLY A 16 -12.08 -5.34 -21.27
CA GLY A 16 -12.79 -4.42 -20.40
C GLY A 16 -14.31 -4.60 -20.47
N THR A 17 -14.87 -4.75 -21.67
CA THR A 17 -16.31 -4.99 -21.87
C THR A 17 -16.72 -6.34 -21.26
N MET A 18 -15.97 -7.40 -21.51
CA MET A 18 -16.25 -8.72 -20.91
C MET A 18 -16.22 -8.67 -19.38
N ALA A 19 -15.30 -7.90 -18.79
CA ALA A 19 -15.25 -7.73 -17.33
C ALA A 19 -16.48 -7.02 -16.81
N ILE A 20 -16.92 -5.93 -17.45
CA ILE A 20 -18.14 -5.19 -17.06
C ILE A 20 -19.38 -6.07 -17.16
N ASP A 21 -19.51 -6.86 -18.23
CA ASP A 21 -20.62 -7.79 -18.43
C ASP A 21 -20.65 -8.93 -17.40
N ALA A 22 -19.47 -9.37 -16.93
CA ALA A 22 -19.33 -10.43 -15.94
C ALA A 22 -19.59 -9.98 -14.49
N PHE A 23 -19.49 -8.67 -14.21
CA PHE A 23 -19.71 -8.12 -12.86
C PHE A 23 -21.11 -7.53 -12.73
N PRO A 24 -22.06 -8.23 -12.08
CA PRO A 24 -23.38 -7.68 -11.86
C PRO A 24 -23.29 -6.48 -10.92
N ALA A 25 -23.70 -5.31 -11.42
CA ALA A 25 -23.79 -4.09 -10.62
C ALA A 25 -25.05 -4.12 -9.73
N THR A 26 -25.01 -4.90 -8.66
CA THR A 26 -26.16 -5.07 -7.75
C THR A 26 -26.17 -4.06 -6.61
N ALA A 27 -25.08 -3.34 -6.37
CA ALA A 27 -24.96 -2.34 -5.31
C ALA A 27 -24.29 -1.06 -5.81
N SER A 28 -24.68 0.07 -5.21
CA SER A 28 -24.01 1.35 -5.46
C SER A 28 -22.60 1.35 -4.89
N ALA A 29 -21.65 1.84 -5.65
CA ALA A 29 -20.28 2.05 -5.21
C ALA A 29 -19.87 3.52 -5.44
N THR A 30 -18.95 4.02 -4.63
CA THR A 30 -18.37 5.35 -4.78
C THR A 30 -16.86 5.28 -4.75
N ALA A 31 -16.20 6.04 -5.61
CA ALA A 31 -14.76 6.24 -5.59
C ALA A 31 -14.46 7.71 -5.27
N LYS A 32 -13.54 7.95 -4.33
CA LYS A 32 -13.13 9.30 -3.92
C LYS A 32 -11.62 9.36 -3.79
N GLN A 33 -11.03 10.46 -4.21
CA GLN A 33 -9.66 10.81 -3.88
C GLN A 33 -9.66 11.59 -2.58
N LEU A 34 -9.01 11.05 -1.54
CA LEU A 34 -8.94 11.64 -0.21
C LEU A 34 -7.54 11.41 0.38
N ASP A 35 -7.14 12.28 1.27
CA ASP A 35 -5.95 12.08 2.09
C ASP A 35 -6.22 10.99 3.14
N ALA A 36 -5.37 9.97 3.18
CA ALA A 36 -5.52 8.81 4.07
C ALA A 36 -5.43 9.18 5.55
N ALA A 37 -4.69 10.23 5.90
CA ALA A 37 -4.51 10.67 7.27
C ALA A 37 -5.71 11.45 7.84
N SER A 38 -6.58 12.01 6.97
CA SER A 38 -7.69 12.88 7.38
C SER A 38 -9.08 12.42 6.94
N GLN A 39 -9.18 11.37 6.11
CA GLN A 39 -10.42 10.84 5.59
C GLN A 39 -11.40 10.35 6.69
N THR A 40 -12.70 10.27 6.34
CA THR A 40 -13.76 9.78 7.23
C THR A 40 -14.62 8.69 6.57
N ILE A 41 -14.26 8.23 5.38
CA ILE A 41 -15.07 7.27 4.63
C ILE A 41 -14.98 5.84 5.18
N SER A 42 -13.99 5.54 6.00
CA SER A 42 -13.81 4.21 6.61
C SER A 42 -14.54 4.01 7.93
N LEU A 43 -15.23 5.05 8.43
CA LEU A 43 -15.95 4.98 9.71
C LEU A 43 -16.99 3.85 9.69
N ASP A 44 -16.88 2.95 10.67
CA ASP A 44 -17.76 1.79 10.85
C ASP A 44 -17.87 0.85 9.63
N LYS A 45 -16.82 0.79 8.82
CA LYS A 45 -16.74 -0.09 7.65
C LYS A 45 -15.71 -1.19 7.81
N VAL A 46 -15.91 -2.27 7.06
CA VAL A 46 -14.86 -3.25 6.84
C VAL A 46 -13.82 -2.61 5.92
N VAL A 47 -12.58 -2.56 6.38
CA VAL A 47 -11.48 -1.90 5.65
C VAL A 47 -10.49 -2.93 5.12
N SER A 48 -10.19 -2.80 3.84
CA SER A 48 -9.10 -3.51 3.18
C SER A 48 -8.26 -2.47 2.44
N THR A 49 -6.96 -2.40 2.71
CA THR A 49 -6.07 -1.36 2.19
C THR A 49 -4.75 -1.92 1.68
N ASP A 50 -4.19 -1.26 0.68
CA ASP A 50 -2.90 -1.55 0.06
C ASP A 50 -2.10 -0.24 0.00
N PRO A 51 -1.35 0.09 1.08
CA PRO A 51 -0.61 1.34 1.17
C PRO A 51 0.65 1.33 0.28
N PRO A 52 1.26 2.50 0.01
CA PRO A 52 2.53 2.57 -0.71
C PRO A 52 3.63 1.75 -0.03
N TYR A 53 4.46 1.07 -0.82
CA TYR A 53 5.51 0.18 -0.31
C TYR A 53 6.81 0.96 -0.13
N TYR A 54 7.05 1.46 1.05
CA TYR A 54 8.24 2.15 1.53
C TYR A 54 8.95 2.99 0.44
N ASP A 55 10.07 2.53 -0.17
CA ASP A 55 10.84 3.21 -1.21
C ASP A 55 10.79 2.52 -2.59
N ASN A 56 9.94 1.51 -2.74
CA ASN A 56 9.99 0.62 -3.90
C ASN A 56 9.52 1.29 -5.20
N ILE A 57 8.48 2.11 -5.14
CA ILE A 57 7.84 2.68 -6.33
C ILE A 57 7.45 4.13 -6.06
N GLY A 58 7.93 5.07 -6.90
CA GLY A 58 7.44 6.44 -6.97
C GLY A 58 6.16 6.47 -7.82
N TYR A 59 5.02 6.18 -7.22
CA TYR A 59 3.75 6.05 -7.96
C TYR A 59 3.35 7.35 -8.65
N ALA A 60 3.58 8.50 -8.01
CA ALA A 60 3.26 9.79 -8.59
C ALA A 60 4.12 10.12 -9.82
N ASP A 61 5.39 9.69 -9.84
CA ASP A 61 6.27 9.88 -11.01
C ASP A 61 5.80 9.00 -12.18
N LEU A 62 5.46 7.73 -11.91
CA LEU A 62 4.93 6.83 -12.93
C LEU A 62 3.55 7.29 -13.45
N SER A 63 2.75 7.83 -12.56
CA SER A 63 1.40 8.32 -12.90
C SER A 63 1.42 9.54 -13.81
N ASP A 64 2.48 10.33 -13.84
CA ASP A 64 2.62 11.48 -14.74
C ASP A 64 2.44 11.08 -16.21
N PHE A 65 2.92 9.91 -16.60
CA PHE A 65 2.75 9.40 -17.96
C PHE A 65 1.27 9.27 -18.34
N PHE A 66 0.45 8.71 -17.45
CA PHE A 66 -0.98 8.56 -17.70
C PHE A 66 -1.73 9.88 -17.50
N TYR A 67 -1.30 10.69 -16.53
CA TYR A 67 -1.92 11.94 -16.16
C TYR A 67 -2.00 12.93 -17.32
N VAL A 68 -0.95 13.00 -18.15
CA VAL A 68 -0.91 13.86 -19.35
C VAL A 68 -2.08 13.57 -20.29
N TRP A 69 -2.39 12.30 -20.52
CA TRP A 69 -3.46 11.87 -21.40
C TRP A 69 -4.83 12.03 -20.76
N LEU A 70 -4.97 11.58 -19.52
CA LEU A 70 -6.21 11.66 -18.76
C LEU A 70 -6.63 13.12 -18.54
N ARG A 71 -5.67 13.99 -18.24
CA ARG A 71 -5.94 15.43 -18.07
C ARG A 71 -6.54 16.06 -19.33
N ARG A 72 -6.03 15.71 -20.50
CA ARG A 72 -6.58 16.22 -21.76
C ARG A 72 -8.02 15.76 -22.02
N SER A 73 -8.30 14.51 -21.68
CA SER A 73 -9.58 13.87 -21.97
C SER A 73 -10.64 14.17 -20.92
N LEU A 74 -10.26 14.18 -19.63
CA LEU A 74 -11.18 14.15 -18.51
C LEU A 74 -11.27 15.45 -17.71
N ARG A 75 -10.38 16.42 -17.94
CA ARG A 75 -10.43 17.72 -17.22
C ARG A 75 -11.78 18.44 -17.33
N PRO A 76 -12.48 18.41 -18.47
CA PRO A 76 -13.82 18.99 -18.56
C PRO A 76 -14.86 18.31 -17.66
N VAL A 77 -14.68 17.00 -17.39
CA VAL A 77 -15.59 16.19 -16.57
C VAL A 77 -15.19 16.25 -15.09
N PHE A 78 -13.89 16.22 -14.79
CA PHE A 78 -13.33 16.20 -13.44
C PHE A 78 -12.30 17.33 -13.24
N PRO A 79 -12.71 18.61 -13.26
CA PRO A 79 -11.77 19.74 -13.22
C PRO A 79 -10.92 19.78 -11.95
N GLY A 80 -11.46 19.36 -10.82
CA GLY A 80 -10.75 19.30 -9.54
C GLY A 80 -9.60 18.30 -9.55
N LEU A 81 -9.80 17.09 -10.08
CA LEU A 81 -8.78 16.05 -10.16
C LEU A 81 -7.64 16.40 -11.12
N PHE A 82 -7.92 17.17 -12.16
CA PHE A 82 -6.96 17.52 -13.21
C PHE A 82 -6.57 18.98 -13.20
N SER A 83 -6.59 19.61 -12.02
CA SER A 83 -6.27 21.05 -11.85
C SER A 83 -4.78 21.36 -11.98
N THR A 84 -3.91 20.45 -11.57
CA THR A 84 -2.45 20.60 -11.58
C THR A 84 -1.84 20.29 -12.94
N MET A 85 -0.59 20.65 -13.18
CA MET A 85 0.13 20.32 -14.42
C MET A 85 0.70 18.90 -14.42
N ALA A 86 1.04 18.38 -13.24
CA ALA A 86 1.54 17.04 -13.01
C ALA A 86 0.89 16.46 -11.76
N VAL A 87 1.05 15.17 -11.53
CA VAL A 87 0.57 14.51 -10.31
C VAL A 87 1.27 15.11 -9.09
N PRO A 88 0.56 15.52 -8.03
CA PRO A 88 1.17 15.97 -6.77
C PRO A 88 2.06 14.89 -6.18
N LYS A 89 3.25 15.29 -5.68
CA LYS A 89 4.29 14.37 -5.20
C LYS A 89 4.69 14.60 -3.74
N ALA A 90 4.39 15.78 -3.21
CA ALA A 90 4.85 16.17 -1.88
C ALA A 90 4.22 15.34 -0.76
N GLU A 91 2.96 14.96 -0.93
CA GLU A 91 2.17 14.22 0.05
C GLU A 91 2.25 12.69 -0.14
N GLU A 92 2.88 12.22 -1.21
CA GLU A 92 3.03 10.79 -1.45
C GLU A 92 3.92 10.15 -0.39
N LEU A 93 3.37 9.19 0.37
CA LEU A 93 4.07 8.50 1.44
C LEU A 93 5.02 7.44 0.90
N VAL A 94 6.10 7.89 0.28
CA VAL A 94 7.21 7.06 -0.21
C VAL A 94 8.52 7.58 0.33
N ALA A 95 9.35 6.70 0.87
CA ALA A 95 10.62 7.06 1.50
C ALA A 95 11.72 7.34 0.47
N THR A 96 11.52 8.34 -0.38
CA THR A 96 12.40 8.67 -1.51
C THR A 96 13.42 9.73 -1.13
N PRO A 97 14.72 9.42 -0.97
CA PRO A 97 15.71 10.35 -0.44
C PRO A 97 15.86 11.65 -1.24
N TYR A 98 15.75 11.60 -2.57
CA TYR A 98 15.90 12.79 -3.41
C TYR A 98 14.79 13.82 -3.21
N ARG A 99 13.58 13.41 -2.75
CA ARG A 99 12.47 14.33 -2.43
C ARG A 99 12.64 14.97 -1.04
N HIS A 100 13.31 14.28 -0.12
CA HIS A 100 13.41 14.68 1.28
C HIS A 100 14.84 15.13 1.68
N GLY A 101 15.79 15.10 0.75
CA GLY A 101 17.17 15.57 0.92
C GLY A 101 18.11 14.59 1.63
N SER A 102 17.61 13.54 2.30
CA SER A 102 18.42 12.45 2.85
C SER A 102 17.58 11.21 3.12
N LYS A 103 18.24 10.04 3.24
CA LYS A 103 17.59 8.79 3.61
C LYS A 103 16.87 8.88 4.95
N ALA A 104 17.52 9.40 5.98
CA ALA A 104 16.94 9.53 7.32
C ALA A 104 15.70 10.43 7.35
N LYS A 105 15.71 11.54 6.60
CA LYS A 105 14.53 12.41 6.49
C LYS A 105 13.39 11.73 5.74
N ALA A 106 13.68 10.97 4.70
CA ALA A 106 12.69 10.19 3.95
C ALA A 106 12.04 9.11 4.83
N GLU A 107 12.82 8.40 5.62
CA GLU A 107 12.34 7.40 6.59
C GLU A 107 11.43 8.05 7.64
N THR A 108 11.84 9.18 8.21
CA THR A 108 11.03 9.93 9.19
C THR A 108 9.72 10.41 8.57
N PHE A 109 9.75 10.93 7.35
CA PHE A 109 8.55 11.35 6.63
C PHE A 109 7.58 10.19 6.41
N PHE A 110 8.09 9.05 5.92
CA PHE A 110 7.29 7.85 5.71
C PHE A 110 6.69 7.34 7.03
N LEU A 111 7.50 7.18 8.07
CA LEU A 111 7.05 6.68 9.36
C LEU A 111 5.94 7.57 9.95
N ASN A 112 6.16 8.87 9.99
CA ASN A 112 5.19 9.80 10.56
C ASN A 112 3.86 9.82 9.79
N GLY A 113 3.93 9.92 8.46
CA GLY A 113 2.73 9.96 7.63
C GLY A 113 1.97 8.63 7.63
N MET A 114 2.69 7.51 7.58
CA MET A 114 2.07 6.19 7.65
C MET A 114 1.44 5.94 9.02
N THR A 115 2.10 6.33 10.12
CA THR A 115 1.52 6.25 11.47
C THR A 115 0.23 7.05 11.57
N GLN A 116 0.18 8.26 11.01
CA GLN A 116 -1.05 9.07 11.00
C GLN A 116 -2.17 8.41 10.19
N ALA A 117 -1.88 7.89 9.00
CA ALA A 117 -2.86 7.21 8.18
C ALA A 117 -3.39 5.93 8.86
N MET A 118 -2.51 5.13 9.45
CA MET A 118 -2.89 3.92 10.20
C MET A 118 -3.67 4.26 11.47
N HIS A 119 -3.28 5.32 12.19
CA HIS A 119 -4.01 5.81 13.36
C HIS A 119 -5.45 6.22 12.99
N ARG A 120 -5.60 6.93 11.86
CA ARG A 120 -6.93 7.28 11.36
C ARG A 120 -7.79 6.05 11.05
N LEU A 121 -7.20 5.01 10.49
CA LEU A 121 -7.89 3.74 10.28
C LEU A 121 -8.25 3.04 11.60
N ALA A 122 -7.35 3.07 12.60
CA ALA A 122 -7.62 2.48 13.92
C ALA A 122 -8.77 3.18 14.65
N GLU A 123 -8.85 4.51 14.58
CA GLU A 123 -9.95 5.30 15.16
C GLU A 123 -11.31 4.98 14.52
N GLN A 124 -11.33 4.68 13.23
CA GLN A 124 -12.56 4.45 12.46
C GLN A 124 -12.89 2.97 12.28
N ALA A 125 -12.02 2.07 12.72
CA ALA A 125 -12.18 0.64 12.53
C ALA A 125 -13.47 0.12 13.14
N HIS A 126 -14.19 -0.72 12.38
CA HIS A 126 -15.38 -1.38 12.87
C HIS A 126 -15.01 -2.35 14.02
N PRO A 127 -15.69 -2.31 15.17
CA PRO A 127 -15.28 -3.09 16.35
C PRO A 127 -15.33 -4.61 16.15
N SER A 128 -16.23 -5.09 15.28
CA SER A 128 -16.42 -6.53 15.04
C SER A 128 -15.52 -7.09 13.94
N PHE A 129 -14.96 -6.26 13.06
CA PHE A 129 -14.20 -6.71 11.90
C PHE A 129 -12.74 -6.25 11.98
N PRO A 130 -11.80 -7.07 11.50
CA PRO A 130 -10.40 -6.61 11.37
C PRO A 130 -10.25 -5.63 10.20
N VAL A 131 -9.21 -4.81 10.28
CA VAL A 131 -8.63 -4.11 9.14
C VAL A 131 -7.62 -5.03 8.49
N THR A 132 -7.71 -5.24 7.18
CA THR A 132 -6.72 -5.99 6.41
C THR A 132 -5.81 -5.06 5.64
N ILE A 133 -4.49 -5.26 5.78
CA ILE A 133 -3.47 -4.44 5.12
C ILE A 133 -2.63 -5.36 4.24
N TYR A 134 -2.66 -5.11 2.93
CA TYR A 134 -1.79 -5.79 1.97
C TYR A 134 -0.47 -5.05 1.91
N TYR A 135 0.63 -5.75 2.06
CA TYR A 135 1.95 -5.15 1.97
C TYR A 135 2.95 -6.08 1.29
N ALA A 136 3.67 -5.55 0.33
CA ALA A 136 4.80 -6.24 -0.27
C ALA A 136 6.09 -5.48 0.06
N PHE A 137 7.17 -6.19 0.35
CA PHE A 137 8.46 -5.59 0.61
C PHE A 137 9.55 -6.29 -0.19
N LYS A 138 10.56 -5.54 -0.58
CA LYS A 138 11.78 -6.09 -1.15
C LYS A 138 12.61 -6.67 -0.01
N GLN A 139 12.96 -7.93 -0.08
CA GLN A 139 14.00 -8.44 0.79
C GLN A 139 15.31 -7.78 0.36
N ALA A 140 15.92 -6.99 1.25
CA ALA A 140 17.24 -6.45 0.99
C ALA A 140 18.20 -7.63 0.81
N GLU A 141 18.96 -7.65 -0.29
CA GLU A 141 20.09 -8.55 -0.41
C GLU A 141 21.06 -8.20 0.73
N SER A 142 21.17 -9.08 1.70
CA SER A 142 22.13 -8.92 2.79
C SER A 142 23.52 -9.28 2.28
N ASP A 143 24.17 -8.35 1.63
CA ASP A 143 25.62 -8.44 1.31
C ASP A 143 26.51 -8.14 2.52
N GLY A 144 26.02 -8.35 3.71
CA GLY A 144 26.77 -8.12 4.94
C GLY A 144 26.54 -9.20 5.98
N ALA A 145 27.64 -9.70 6.56
CA ALA A 145 27.68 -10.63 7.70
C ALA A 145 27.03 -10.07 8.99
N ASP A 146 26.30 -9.00 8.91
CA ASP A 146 25.75 -8.22 10.02
C ASP A 146 24.23 -8.11 9.85
N GLY A 147 23.51 -9.19 10.03
CA GLY A 147 22.04 -9.33 10.15
C GLY A 147 21.18 -8.08 9.97
N THR A 148 21.42 -7.30 8.89
CA THR A 148 20.70 -6.05 8.61
C THR A 148 19.25 -6.36 8.32
N THR A 149 18.40 -6.00 9.26
CA THR A 149 16.94 -6.00 9.19
C THR A 149 16.46 -5.28 7.93
N ASN A 150 15.36 -5.75 7.37
CA ASN A 150 14.70 -5.07 6.25
C ASN A 150 14.05 -3.78 6.75
N THR A 151 14.79 -2.67 6.66
CA THR A 151 14.40 -1.36 7.20
C THR A 151 12.98 -0.94 6.78
N GLY A 152 12.59 -1.21 5.55
CA GLY A 152 11.25 -0.84 5.05
C GLY A 152 10.12 -1.61 5.71
N TRP A 153 10.31 -2.92 5.96
CA TRP A 153 9.34 -3.75 6.64
C TRP A 153 9.20 -3.37 8.11
N ASP A 154 10.33 -3.23 8.80
CA ASP A 154 10.35 -2.88 10.22
C ASP A 154 9.74 -1.49 10.44
N THR A 155 10.06 -0.51 9.60
CA THR A 155 9.48 0.84 9.67
C THR A 155 7.97 0.82 9.45
N PHE A 156 7.49 0.01 8.51
CA PHE A 156 6.05 -0.14 8.27
C PHE A 156 5.33 -0.81 9.44
N LEU A 157 5.89 -1.89 9.99
CA LEU A 157 5.31 -2.56 11.16
C LEU A 157 5.29 -1.65 12.39
N ALA A 158 6.36 -0.85 12.59
CA ALA A 158 6.41 0.15 13.65
C ALA A 158 5.25 1.14 13.51
N ALA A 159 5.01 1.68 12.31
CA ALA A 159 3.90 2.59 12.04
C ALA A 159 2.54 1.98 12.39
N VAL A 160 2.30 0.71 12.02
CA VAL A 160 1.04 0.00 12.31
C VAL A 160 0.84 -0.19 13.82
N ILE A 161 1.91 -0.56 14.54
CA ILE A 161 1.85 -0.78 16.00
C ILE A 161 1.70 0.54 16.76
N GLU A 162 2.47 1.57 16.39
CA GLU A 162 2.41 2.91 16.98
C GLU A 162 1.05 3.58 16.76
N ALA A 163 0.40 3.27 15.63
CA ALA A 163 -0.95 3.71 15.34
C ALA A 163 -2.03 3.09 16.25
N GLY A 164 -1.68 2.12 17.09
CA GLY A 164 -2.59 1.49 18.03
C GLY A 164 -3.24 0.21 17.52
N PHE A 165 -2.69 -0.41 16.48
CA PHE A 165 -3.13 -1.74 16.05
C PHE A 165 -2.38 -2.88 16.77
N ALA A 166 -3.09 -3.98 16.98
CA ALA A 166 -2.52 -5.29 17.24
C ALA A 166 -2.61 -6.13 15.96
N ILE A 167 -1.50 -6.72 15.54
CA ILE A 167 -1.48 -7.67 14.42
C ILE A 167 -1.88 -9.04 14.95
N SER A 168 -3.07 -9.50 14.61
CA SER A 168 -3.66 -10.74 15.09
C SER A 168 -3.41 -11.94 14.18
N GLY A 169 -2.89 -11.72 12.98
CA GLY A 169 -2.55 -12.76 12.03
C GLY A 169 -1.90 -12.22 10.77
N THR A 170 -1.25 -13.12 10.04
CA THR A 170 -0.63 -12.82 8.74
C THR A 170 -0.95 -13.92 7.74
N TRP A 171 -1.21 -13.52 6.49
CA TRP A 171 -1.51 -14.45 5.40
C TRP A 171 -0.61 -14.14 4.22
N PRO A 172 0.32 -15.04 3.86
CA PRO A 172 1.09 -14.88 2.63
C PRO A 172 0.19 -15.16 1.42
N VAL A 173 0.19 -14.24 0.47
CA VAL A 173 -0.57 -14.36 -0.78
C VAL A 173 0.39 -14.24 -1.94
N ARG A 174 0.42 -15.23 -2.81
CA ARG A 174 1.25 -15.17 -4.02
C ARG A 174 0.62 -14.21 -5.01
N THR A 175 1.24 -13.04 -5.19
CA THR A 175 0.75 -11.98 -6.07
C THR A 175 1.52 -11.87 -7.37
N GLU A 176 2.70 -12.49 -7.47
CA GLU A 176 3.60 -12.37 -8.62
C GLU A 176 3.69 -13.67 -9.42
N GLY A 177 3.62 -13.54 -10.75
CA GLY A 177 3.79 -14.67 -11.66
C GLY A 177 5.25 -15.17 -11.71
N SER A 178 5.43 -16.48 -11.92
CA SER A 178 6.75 -17.10 -12.03
C SER A 178 7.57 -16.68 -13.27
N GLY A 179 6.96 -15.96 -14.22
CA GLY A 179 7.60 -15.50 -15.47
C GLY A 179 8.08 -14.06 -15.48
N ARG A 180 8.17 -13.41 -14.34
CA ARG A 180 8.61 -12.00 -14.24
C ARG A 180 10.10 -11.89 -14.51
N MET A 181 10.49 -11.25 -15.62
CA MET A 181 11.91 -11.11 -16.04
C MET A 181 12.78 -10.41 -14.96
N ILE A 182 12.23 -9.48 -14.19
CA ILE A 182 12.93 -8.76 -13.12
C ILE A 182 13.22 -9.67 -11.91
N ALA A 183 12.51 -10.78 -11.76
CA ALA A 183 12.67 -11.72 -10.64
C ALA A 183 13.63 -12.88 -10.96
N MET A 184 14.11 -12.99 -12.19
CA MET A 184 15.05 -14.05 -12.57
C MET A 184 16.44 -13.77 -11.99
N GLY A 185 16.84 -14.60 -11.03
CA GLY A 185 18.14 -14.49 -10.35
C GLY A 185 18.21 -13.51 -9.17
N THR A 186 17.08 -12.94 -8.74
CA THR A 186 17.01 -12.10 -7.55
C THR A 186 16.12 -12.74 -6.48
N ASN A 187 16.42 -12.49 -5.20
CA ASN A 187 15.62 -12.90 -4.05
C ASN A 187 14.33 -12.03 -3.92
N ALA A 188 13.70 -11.67 -5.04
CA ALA A 188 12.51 -10.86 -5.03
C ALA A 188 11.36 -11.63 -4.40
N LEU A 189 10.72 -11.05 -3.40
CA LEU A 189 9.54 -11.63 -2.78
C LEU A 189 8.44 -11.79 -3.84
N ALA A 190 8.06 -13.03 -4.11
CA ALA A 190 7.00 -13.37 -5.07
C ALA A 190 5.59 -13.29 -4.47
N SER A 191 5.47 -12.71 -3.28
CA SER A 191 4.23 -12.69 -2.52
C SER A 191 4.05 -11.38 -1.75
N SER A 192 2.81 -10.99 -1.56
CA SER A 192 2.40 -9.99 -0.59
C SER A 192 2.02 -10.68 0.73
N ILE A 193 2.11 -9.95 1.82
CA ILE A 193 1.61 -10.39 3.13
C ILE A 193 0.36 -9.57 3.45
N VAL A 194 -0.72 -10.26 3.80
CA VAL A 194 -1.92 -9.62 4.35
C VAL A 194 -1.79 -9.61 5.86
N LEU A 195 -1.70 -8.43 6.45
CA LEU A 195 -1.77 -8.25 7.90
C LEU A 195 -3.24 -8.14 8.31
N VAL A 196 -3.61 -8.90 9.33
CA VAL A 196 -4.94 -8.84 9.97
C VAL A 196 -4.79 -8.04 11.25
N CYS A 197 -5.31 -6.82 11.25
CA CYS A 197 -5.11 -5.84 12.31
C CYS A 197 -6.41 -5.56 13.05
N ARG A 198 -6.32 -5.40 14.39
CA ARG A 198 -7.43 -4.95 15.23
C ARG A 198 -6.97 -3.81 16.11
N PRO A 199 -7.84 -2.83 16.43
CA PRO A 199 -7.50 -1.82 17.42
C PRO A 199 -7.07 -2.51 18.73
N ARG A 200 -5.94 -2.09 19.28
CA ARG A 200 -5.43 -2.62 20.53
C ARG A 200 -6.15 -1.97 21.69
N PRO A 201 -6.79 -2.74 22.59
CA PRO A 201 -7.41 -2.19 23.78
C PRO A 201 -6.39 -1.46 24.66
N ALA A 202 -6.81 -0.35 25.29
CA ALA A 202 -5.93 0.42 26.18
C ALA A 202 -5.41 -0.41 27.38
N ASN A 203 -6.16 -1.40 27.81
CA ASN A 203 -5.81 -2.33 28.89
C ASN A 203 -5.19 -3.64 28.37
N ALA A 204 -4.75 -3.69 27.12
CA ALA A 204 -4.10 -4.89 26.57
C ALA A 204 -2.87 -5.26 27.40
N PRO A 205 -2.69 -6.57 27.70
CA PRO A 205 -1.54 -7.01 28.48
C PRO A 205 -0.22 -6.72 27.74
N THR A 206 0.80 -6.42 28.52
CA THR A 206 2.17 -6.27 28.03
C THR A 206 2.99 -7.50 28.45
N ALA A 207 3.84 -7.96 27.54
CA ALA A 207 4.79 -9.02 27.85
C ALA A 207 6.18 -8.42 28.06
N THR A 208 6.97 -9.02 28.95
CA THR A 208 8.39 -8.66 29.04
C THR A 208 9.13 -9.20 27.82
N ARG A 209 10.32 -8.63 27.51
CA ARG A 209 11.18 -9.16 26.46
C ARG A 209 11.51 -10.65 26.67
N ARG A 210 11.67 -11.06 27.92
CA ARG A 210 11.95 -12.45 28.28
C ARG A 210 10.79 -13.37 27.91
N ASP A 211 9.56 -12.98 28.26
CA ASP A 211 8.36 -13.76 27.96
C ASP A 211 8.14 -13.89 26.45
N PHE A 212 8.35 -12.78 25.72
CA PHE A 212 8.28 -12.77 24.26
C PHE A 212 9.30 -13.71 23.60
N VAL A 213 10.57 -13.65 24.03
CA VAL A 213 11.62 -14.55 23.51
C VAL A 213 11.33 -16.02 23.86
N THR A 214 10.74 -16.28 25.03
CA THR A 214 10.35 -17.64 25.43
C THR A 214 9.22 -18.18 24.55
N ALA A 215 8.21 -17.35 24.26
CA ALA A 215 7.11 -17.74 23.37
C ALA A 215 7.56 -17.98 21.92
N LEU A 216 8.59 -17.27 21.44
CA LEU A 216 9.15 -17.47 20.09
C LEU A 216 9.96 -18.77 19.95
N LYS A 217 10.39 -19.37 21.08
CA LYS A 217 11.21 -20.61 21.08
C LYS A 217 10.38 -21.87 21.28
N ALA A 218 9.10 -21.71 21.61
CA ALA A 218 8.14 -22.80 21.81
C ALA A 218 7.46 -23.20 20.49
#